data_107f5882f7916bc43669a36b31723312
#
_entry.id   107f5882f7916bc43669a36b31723312
#
_cell.length_a   1.000
_cell.length_b   1.000
_cell.length_c   1.000
_cell.angle_alpha   90.00
_cell.angle_beta   90.00
_cell.angle_gamma   90.00
#
_symmetry.space_group_name_H-M   'P 1'
#
loop_
_entity.id
_entity.type
_entity.pdbx_description
1 polymer ?
#
loop_
_entity_poly.entity_id
_entity_poly.type
_entity_poly.pdbx_seq_one_letter_code
_entity_poly.pdbx_strand_id
1 'polypeptide(L)'
;MKNEEQHIKFMQMAIDLSAKSVEEGGGPFGAVIVNKEGEIIAASHNCVTLNNDPTAHAEVMAIREACQKLQTFDLSGCILYASCEPCPMCLSAMYWAHIERYFYAGTQHDAAEIGFDDKFIYDEIAQKPKDRFMGRKQILRDATLKVFNTWKNKADKIEY
;
A
#
# COMPACT_ATOMS: atom_id res chain seq x y z
N MET A 1 12.58 -19.22 -8.47
CA MET A 1 12.97 -17.93 -7.85
C MET A 1 13.42 -17.00 -8.97
N LYS A 2 12.95 -15.73 -8.95
CA LYS A 2 13.46 -14.72 -9.89
C LYS A 2 14.95 -14.53 -9.62
N ASN A 3 15.76 -14.36 -10.67
CA ASN A 3 17.17 -14.04 -10.50
C ASN A 3 17.31 -12.57 -10.06
N GLU A 4 18.47 -12.18 -9.56
CA GLU A 4 18.75 -10.85 -9.08
C GLU A 4 18.54 -9.77 -10.16
N GLU A 5 18.88 -10.07 -11.40
CA GLU A 5 18.69 -9.17 -12.55
C GLU A 5 17.21 -8.82 -12.77
N GLN A 6 16.29 -9.77 -12.57
CA GLN A 6 14.86 -9.50 -12.67
C GLN A 6 14.36 -8.59 -11.54
N HIS A 7 14.87 -8.77 -10.32
CA HIS A 7 14.55 -7.89 -9.20
C HIS A 7 15.03 -6.46 -9.47
N ILE A 8 16.25 -6.30 -9.96
CA ILE A 8 16.82 -5.00 -10.35
C ILE A 8 15.96 -4.35 -11.45
N LYS A 9 15.58 -5.11 -12.48
CA LYS A 9 14.72 -4.60 -13.56
C LYS A 9 13.39 -4.04 -13.04
N PHE A 10 12.68 -4.77 -12.19
CA PHE A 10 11.39 -4.30 -11.67
C PHE A 10 11.54 -3.13 -10.71
N MET A 11 12.63 -3.09 -9.93
CA MET A 11 12.95 -1.95 -9.09
C MET A 11 13.26 -0.70 -9.93
N GLN A 12 14.04 -0.84 -11.01
CA GLN A 12 14.31 0.28 -11.93
C GLN A 12 13.00 0.83 -12.52
N MET A 13 12.05 -0.03 -12.90
CA MET A 13 10.75 0.42 -13.37
C MET A 13 9.98 1.21 -12.30
N ALA A 14 10.02 0.79 -11.03
CA ALA A 14 9.40 1.54 -9.94
C ALA A 14 10.07 2.92 -9.75
N ILE A 15 11.39 3.00 -9.88
CA ILE A 15 12.14 4.25 -9.83
C ILE A 15 11.80 5.15 -11.02
N ASP A 16 11.71 4.61 -12.24
CA ASP A 16 11.32 5.38 -13.43
C ASP A 16 9.90 5.95 -13.31
N LEU A 17 8.97 5.18 -12.73
CA LEU A 17 7.63 5.65 -12.40
C LEU A 17 7.65 6.77 -11.35
N SER A 18 8.56 6.72 -10.37
CA SER A 18 8.70 7.80 -9.40
C SER A 18 9.18 9.10 -10.05
N ALA A 19 10.10 9.02 -11.01
CA ALA A 19 10.56 10.17 -11.79
C ALA A 19 9.41 10.76 -12.62
N LYS A 20 8.66 9.91 -13.32
CA LYS A 20 7.46 10.31 -14.06
C LYS A 20 6.43 11.02 -13.17
N SER A 21 6.21 10.52 -11.95
CA SER A 21 5.30 11.15 -10.99
C SER A 21 5.71 12.60 -10.68
N VAL A 22 7.01 12.84 -10.48
CA VAL A 22 7.53 14.20 -10.26
C VAL A 22 7.29 15.11 -11.45
N GLU A 23 7.52 14.62 -12.67
CA GLU A 23 7.25 15.38 -13.91
C GLU A 23 5.76 15.76 -14.04
N GLU A 24 4.87 14.91 -13.58
CA GLU A 24 3.42 15.13 -13.61
C GLU A 24 2.89 15.89 -12.38
N GLY A 25 3.76 16.35 -11.47
CA GLY A 25 3.39 17.14 -10.29
C GLY A 25 2.96 16.30 -9.08
N GLY A 26 3.24 14.99 -9.08
CA GLY A 26 3.04 14.08 -7.96
C GLY A 26 4.27 13.97 -7.05
N GLY A 27 4.16 13.21 -5.96
CA GLY A 27 5.28 12.84 -5.10
C GLY A 27 6.23 11.83 -5.76
N PRO A 28 7.51 11.76 -5.33
CA PRO A 28 8.55 10.95 -5.99
C PRO A 28 8.45 9.45 -5.64
N PHE A 29 7.30 8.84 -5.90
CA PHE A 29 7.02 7.46 -5.54
C PHE A 29 6.40 6.69 -6.70
N GLY A 30 6.92 5.46 -6.92
CA GLY A 30 6.44 4.53 -7.93
C GLY A 30 6.40 3.11 -7.38
N ALA A 31 5.50 2.29 -7.91
CA ALA A 31 5.34 0.90 -7.50
C ALA A 31 4.99 -0.01 -8.68
N VAL A 32 5.52 -1.23 -8.65
CA VAL A 32 5.25 -2.29 -9.62
C VAL A 32 4.84 -3.55 -8.89
N ILE A 33 3.77 -4.21 -9.34
CA ILE A 33 3.35 -5.52 -8.84
C ILE A 33 3.54 -6.55 -9.95
N VAL A 34 4.19 -7.66 -9.61
CA VAL A 34 4.41 -8.77 -10.51
C VAL A 34 3.90 -10.08 -9.89
N ASN A 35 3.40 -10.99 -10.71
CA ASN A 35 3.01 -12.32 -10.27
C ASN A 35 4.23 -13.24 -10.10
N LYS A 36 4.00 -14.46 -9.64
CA LYS A 36 5.08 -15.47 -9.44
C LYS A 36 5.76 -15.89 -10.74
N GLU A 37 5.12 -15.77 -11.89
CA GLU A 37 5.69 -16.01 -13.21
C GLU A 37 6.62 -14.88 -13.67
N GLY A 38 6.52 -13.71 -13.06
CA GLY A 38 7.31 -12.52 -13.42
C GLY A 38 6.61 -11.59 -14.41
N GLU A 39 5.32 -11.78 -14.60
CA GLU A 39 4.52 -10.87 -15.42
C GLU A 39 4.14 -9.63 -14.60
N ILE A 40 4.21 -8.47 -15.21
CA ILE A 40 3.79 -7.21 -14.60
C ILE A 40 2.26 -7.15 -14.59
N ILE A 41 1.69 -7.11 -13.40
CA ILE A 41 0.26 -7.00 -13.20
C ILE A 41 -0.17 -5.55 -13.11
N ALA A 42 0.58 -4.73 -12.37
CA ALA A 42 0.32 -3.31 -12.19
C ALA A 42 1.62 -2.51 -12.15
N ALA A 43 1.56 -1.24 -12.60
CA ALA A 43 2.68 -0.32 -12.61
C ALA A 43 2.15 1.11 -12.43
N SER A 44 2.24 1.67 -11.24
CA SER A 44 1.61 2.93 -10.85
C SER A 44 2.60 3.87 -10.16
N HIS A 45 2.27 5.15 -10.15
CA HIS A 45 2.98 6.19 -9.41
C HIS A 45 2.05 6.92 -8.44
N ASN A 46 2.62 7.81 -7.63
CA ASN A 46 1.85 8.63 -6.69
C ASN A 46 0.87 9.55 -7.43
N CYS A 47 -0.40 9.51 -7.04
CA CYS A 47 -1.47 10.32 -7.60
C CYS A 47 -2.20 11.18 -6.56
N VAL A 48 -1.61 11.41 -5.39
CA VAL A 48 -2.24 12.17 -4.31
C VAL A 48 -2.70 13.55 -4.77
N THR A 49 -1.81 14.32 -5.38
CA THR A 49 -2.09 15.68 -5.85
C THR A 49 -2.96 15.69 -7.11
N LEU A 50 -2.77 14.72 -7.99
CA LEU A 50 -3.53 14.60 -9.24
C LEU A 50 -5.01 14.28 -8.97
N ASN A 51 -5.27 13.42 -7.99
CA ASN A 51 -6.62 12.93 -7.67
C ASN A 51 -7.27 13.66 -6.48
N ASN A 52 -6.54 14.54 -5.78
CA ASN A 52 -6.95 15.08 -4.47
C ASN A 52 -7.33 13.95 -3.49
N ASP A 53 -6.57 12.87 -3.50
CA ASP A 53 -6.78 11.67 -2.70
C ASP A 53 -5.51 11.36 -1.87
N PRO A 54 -5.50 11.62 -0.55
CA PRO A 54 -4.34 11.35 0.29
C PRO A 54 -3.97 9.87 0.38
N THR A 55 -4.84 8.97 -0.04
CA THR A 55 -4.58 7.53 -0.07
C THR A 55 -3.99 7.04 -1.39
N ALA A 56 -3.93 7.88 -2.43
CA ALA A 56 -3.43 7.53 -3.76
C ALA A 56 -1.90 7.44 -3.83
N HIS A 57 -1.26 6.78 -2.86
CA HIS A 57 0.15 6.42 -2.91
C HIS A 57 0.40 5.39 -4.02
N ALA A 58 1.61 5.33 -4.53
CA ALA A 58 1.98 4.46 -5.64
C ALA A 58 1.63 2.99 -5.39
N GLU A 59 1.90 2.47 -4.19
CA GLU A 59 1.63 1.10 -3.79
C GLU A 59 0.12 0.82 -3.72
N VAL A 60 -0.67 1.75 -3.16
CA VAL A 60 -2.14 1.62 -3.09
C VAL A 60 -2.74 1.66 -4.49
N MET A 61 -2.24 2.53 -5.36
CA MET A 61 -2.67 2.59 -6.76
C MET A 61 -2.35 1.29 -7.49
N ALA A 62 -1.13 0.75 -7.31
CA ALA A 62 -0.73 -0.53 -7.90
C ALA A 62 -1.59 -1.71 -7.39
N ILE A 63 -1.91 -1.75 -6.10
CA ILE A 63 -2.81 -2.77 -5.52
C ILE A 63 -4.21 -2.67 -6.14
N ARG A 64 -4.77 -1.47 -6.25
CA ARG A 64 -6.09 -1.25 -6.88
C ARG A 64 -6.11 -1.71 -8.33
N GLU A 65 -5.09 -1.32 -9.12
CA GLU A 65 -4.93 -1.73 -10.51
C GLU A 65 -4.79 -3.25 -10.64
N ALA A 66 -3.95 -3.89 -9.82
CA ALA A 66 -3.75 -5.33 -9.83
C ALA A 66 -5.03 -6.08 -9.49
N CYS A 67 -5.73 -5.68 -8.43
CA CYS A 67 -7.00 -6.29 -8.04
C CYS A 67 -8.06 -6.16 -9.13
N GLN A 68 -8.16 -5.00 -9.76
CA GLN A 68 -9.09 -4.77 -10.86
C GLN A 68 -8.74 -5.62 -12.09
N LYS A 69 -7.47 -5.69 -12.46
CA LYS A 69 -7.00 -6.48 -13.61
C LYS A 69 -7.20 -7.99 -13.41
N LEU A 70 -6.93 -8.48 -12.20
CA LEU A 70 -7.08 -9.90 -11.86
C LEU A 70 -8.49 -10.28 -11.41
N GLN A 71 -9.40 -9.30 -11.21
CA GLN A 71 -10.76 -9.50 -10.71
C GLN A 71 -10.78 -10.25 -9.36
N THR A 72 -9.84 -9.90 -8.47
CA THR A 72 -9.69 -10.47 -7.14
C THR A 72 -9.19 -9.43 -6.15
N PHE A 73 -9.49 -9.58 -4.87
CA PHE A 73 -8.87 -8.82 -3.78
C PHE A 73 -7.65 -9.53 -3.18
N ASP A 74 -7.40 -10.77 -3.57
CA ASP A 74 -6.30 -11.61 -3.08
C ASP A 74 -5.16 -11.62 -4.11
N LEU A 75 -4.02 -11.01 -3.73
CA LEU A 75 -2.80 -10.92 -4.52
C LEU A 75 -1.72 -11.89 -3.99
N SER A 76 -2.13 -13.01 -3.37
CA SER A 76 -1.22 -14.07 -2.93
C SER A 76 -0.33 -14.54 -4.09
N GLY A 77 0.96 -14.69 -3.82
CA GLY A 77 1.97 -15.02 -4.83
C GLY A 77 2.49 -13.83 -5.64
N CYS A 78 1.93 -12.62 -5.44
CA CYS A 78 2.47 -11.42 -6.04
C CYS A 78 3.61 -10.82 -5.20
N ILE A 79 4.49 -10.10 -5.87
CA ILE A 79 5.61 -9.36 -5.30
C ILE A 79 5.45 -7.89 -5.67
N LEU A 80 5.62 -6.99 -4.69
CA LEU A 80 5.60 -5.55 -4.89
C LEU A 80 7.02 -4.98 -4.88
N TYR A 81 7.31 -4.07 -5.81
CA TYR A 81 8.53 -3.28 -5.85
C TYR A 81 8.14 -1.82 -5.66
N ALA A 82 8.65 -1.17 -4.62
CA ALA A 82 8.41 0.23 -4.31
C ALA A 82 9.69 1.04 -4.43
N SER A 83 9.64 2.20 -5.05
CA SER A 83 10.81 3.08 -5.16
C SER A 83 11.31 3.59 -3.79
N CYS A 84 10.43 3.57 -2.79
CA CYS A 84 10.73 3.91 -1.40
C CYS A 84 10.10 2.89 -0.46
N GLU A 85 10.66 2.76 0.74
CA GLU A 85 10.11 1.92 1.82
C GLU A 85 8.65 2.31 2.09
N PRO A 86 7.72 1.35 2.10
CA PRO A 86 6.30 1.64 2.25
C PRO A 86 5.95 2.30 3.58
N CYS A 87 5.12 3.33 3.54
CA CYS A 87 4.56 3.95 4.73
C CYS A 87 3.58 3.00 5.46
N PRO A 88 3.14 3.31 6.71
CA PRO A 88 2.23 2.44 7.45
C PRO A 88 0.92 2.14 6.72
N MET A 89 0.36 3.08 5.97
CA MET A 89 -0.85 2.87 5.17
C MET A 89 -0.62 1.85 4.06
N CYS A 90 0.47 2.01 3.29
CA CYS A 90 0.80 1.13 2.18
C CYS A 90 1.18 -0.27 2.66
N LEU A 91 1.96 -0.38 3.75
CA LEU A 91 2.30 -1.65 4.36
C LEU A 91 1.04 -2.39 4.82
N SER A 92 0.10 -1.70 5.46
CA SER A 92 -1.18 -2.30 5.87
C SER A 92 -2.01 -2.73 4.67
N ALA A 93 -2.03 -1.95 3.58
CA ALA A 93 -2.73 -2.31 2.34
C ALA A 93 -2.13 -3.58 1.70
N MET A 94 -0.80 -3.76 1.74
CA MET A 94 -0.16 -4.99 1.27
C MET A 94 -0.55 -6.21 2.09
N TYR A 95 -0.67 -6.09 3.42
CA TYR A 95 -1.18 -7.18 4.26
C TYR A 95 -2.63 -7.54 3.91
N TRP A 96 -3.50 -6.55 3.74
CA TRP A 96 -4.89 -6.78 3.33
C TRP A 96 -5.02 -7.41 1.94
N ALA A 97 -4.08 -7.10 1.05
CA ALA A 97 -4.02 -7.68 -0.30
C ALA A 97 -3.28 -9.03 -0.35
N HIS A 98 -2.79 -9.55 0.78
CA HIS A 98 -2.02 -10.78 0.88
C HIS A 98 -0.74 -10.80 0.01
N ILE A 99 -0.11 -9.64 -0.21
CA ILE A 99 1.21 -9.57 -0.88
C ILE A 99 2.23 -10.32 -0.03
N GLU A 100 2.92 -11.32 -0.61
CA GLU A 100 3.84 -12.17 0.13
C GLU A 100 5.19 -11.52 0.42
N ARG A 101 5.64 -10.65 -0.47
CA ARG A 101 6.96 -10.02 -0.41
C ARG A 101 6.97 -8.67 -1.10
N TYR A 102 7.78 -7.77 -0.57
CA TYR A 102 8.11 -6.52 -1.25
C TYR A 102 9.60 -6.25 -1.24
N PHE A 103 10.04 -5.42 -2.19
CA PHE A 103 11.37 -4.85 -2.30
C PHE A 103 11.23 -3.34 -2.35
N TYR A 104 12.22 -2.63 -1.82
CA TYR A 104 12.25 -1.16 -1.85
C TYR A 104 13.68 -0.67 -2.10
N ALA A 105 13.80 0.57 -2.58
CA ALA A 105 15.08 1.22 -2.87
C ALA A 105 15.42 2.28 -1.82
N GLY A 106 14.75 3.43 -1.81
CA GLY A 106 14.94 4.46 -0.78
C GLY A 106 14.35 4.05 0.56
N THR A 107 14.92 4.53 1.65
CA THR A 107 14.44 4.25 3.02
C THR A 107 13.44 5.31 3.49
N GLN A 108 12.74 5.04 4.59
CA GLN A 108 11.92 6.05 5.28
C GLN A 108 12.73 7.29 5.67
N HIS A 109 14.02 7.10 6.02
CA HIS A 109 14.90 8.20 6.36
C HIS A 109 15.16 9.11 5.14
N ASP A 110 15.44 8.51 3.99
CA ASP A 110 15.63 9.26 2.73
C ASP A 110 14.36 10.05 2.37
N ALA A 111 13.18 9.48 2.57
CA ALA A 111 11.91 10.16 2.35
C ALA A 111 11.69 11.34 3.32
N ALA A 112 12.05 11.17 4.59
CA ALA A 112 11.94 12.22 5.61
C ALA A 112 12.83 13.42 5.28
N GLU A 113 14.04 13.22 4.73
CA GLU A 113 14.96 14.29 4.32
C GLU A 113 14.37 15.22 3.25
N ILE A 114 13.45 14.72 2.44
CA ILE A 114 12.75 15.50 1.40
C ILE A 114 11.33 15.93 1.80
N GLY A 115 10.97 15.79 3.09
CA GLY A 115 9.73 16.27 3.66
C GLY A 115 8.57 15.25 3.74
N PHE A 116 8.80 13.99 3.39
CA PHE A 116 7.82 12.90 3.54
C PHE A 116 8.13 12.07 4.79
N ASP A 117 7.91 12.65 5.98
CA ASP A 117 8.18 12.00 7.27
C ASP A 117 6.95 11.22 7.75
N ASP A 118 6.97 9.91 7.53
CA ASP A 118 5.97 8.97 8.03
C ASP A 118 6.34 8.31 9.37
N LYS A 119 7.52 8.62 9.90
CA LYS A 119 7.99 8.12 11.20
C LYS A 119 6.97 8.46 12.31
N PHE A 120 6.41 9.65 12.28
CA PHE A 120 5.37 10.07 13.21
C PHE A 120 4.20 9.06 13.22
N ILE A 121 3.77 8.57 12.06
CA ILE A 121 2.65 7.62 11.95
C ILE A 121 3.04 6.26 12.54
N TYR A 122 4.25 5.78 12.27
CA TYR A 122 4.76 4.55 12.88
C TYR A 122 4.81 4.65 14.42
N ASP A 123 5.32 5.75 14.94
CA ASP A 123 5.39 6.02 16.38
C ASP A 123 3.98 6.08 17.00
N GLU A 124 3.02 6.74 16.35
CA GLU A 124 1.63 6.83 16.79
C GLU A 124 0.93 5.46 16.81
N ILE A 125 1.14 4.62 15.80
CA ILE A 125 0.56 3.28 15.75
C ILE A 125 1.12 2.38 16.87
N ALA A 126 2.40 2.52 17.20
CA ALA A 126 3.05 1.77 18.27
C ALA A 126 2.56 2.15 19.67
N GLN A 127 2.00 3.36 19.84
CA GLN A 127 1.49 3.82 21.14
C GLN A 127 0.17 3.12 21.51
N LYS A 128 -0.08 3.10 22.83
CA LYS A 128 -1.42 2.71 23.32
C LYS A 128 -2.46 3.67 22.76
N PRO A 129 -3.62 3.17 22.36
CA PRO A 129 -4.64 4.02 21.70
C PRO A 129 -5.04 5.29 22.48
N LYS A 130 -5.00 5.26 23.82
CA LYS A 130 -5.32 6.43 24.67
C LYS A 130 -4.27 7.55 24.60
N ASP A 131 -3.05 7.21 24.22
CA ASP A 131 -1.89 8.11 24.23
C ASP A 131 -1.59 8.71 22.85
N ARG A 132 -2.39 8.34 21.81
CA ARG A 132 -2.25 8.82 20.44
C ARG A 132 -2.70 10.26 20.29
N PHE A 133 -2.01 11.01 19.43
CA PHE A 133 -2.33 12.41 19.10
C PHE A 133 -3.76 12.58 18.54
N MET A 134 -4.19 11.66 17.67
CA MET A 134 -5.53 11.73 17.08
C MET A 134 -6.58 11.39 18.14
N GLY A 135 -7.41 12.37 18.47
CA GLY A 135 -8.51 12.21 19.42
C GLY A 135 -9.50 11.13 18.97
N ARG A 136 -9.96 10.32 19.91
CA ARG A 136 -10.90 9.22 19.66
C ARG A 136 -11.92 9.09 20.76
N LYS A 137 -13.13 8.69 20.40
CA LYS A 137 -14.20 8.36 21.33
C LYS A 137 -15.04 7.23 20.79
N GLN A 138 -15.27 6.19 21.57
CA GLN A 138 -16.18 5.11 21.20
C GLN A 138 -17.63 5.54 21.49
N ILE A 139 -18.49 5.41 20.48
CA ILE A 139 -19.93 5.65 20.57
C ILE A 139 -20.69 4.53 19.85
N LEU A 140 -21.91 4.25 20.29
CA LEU A 140 -22.86 3.29 19.66
C LEU A 140 -22.28 1.87 19.43
N ARG A 141 -21.42 1.40 20.33
CA ARG A 141 -20.81 0.06 20.23
C ARG A 141 -21.86 -1.05 20.05
N ASP A 142 -22.92 -1.04 20.86
CA ASP A 142 -23.92 -2.10 20.82
C ASP A 142 -24.73 -2.12 19.52
N ALA A 143 -24.93 -0.97 18.90
CA ALA A 143 -25.57 -0.89 17.58
C ALA A 143 -24.68 -1.56 16.51
N THR A 144 -23.37 -1.28 16.52
CA THR A 144 -22.40 -1.91 15.61
C THR A 144 -22.31 -3.43 15.82
N LEU A 145 -22.35 -3.91 17.06
CA LEU A 145 -22.29 -5.35 17.35
C LEU A 145 -23.47 -6.13 16.74
N LYS A 146 -24.64 -5.52 16.60
CA LYS A 146 -25.76 -6.15 15.87
C LYS A 146 -25.41 -6.40 14.40
N VAL A 147 -24.78 -5.45 13.73
CA VAL A 147 -24.33 -5.58 12.33
C VAL A 147 -23.25 -6.66 12.22
N PHE A 148 -22.27 -6.68 13.14
CA PHE A 148 -21.23 -7.71 13.17
C PHE A 148 -21.82 -9.11 13.36
N ASN A 149 -22.85 -9.24 14.20
CA ASN A 149 -23.54 -10.52 14.38
C ASN A 149 -24.32 -10.94 13.13
N THR A 150 -24.94 -9.99 12.42
CA THR A 150 -25.57 -10.26 11.12
C THR A 150 -24.54 -10.76 10.10
N TRP A 151 -23.39 -10.11 9.99
CA TRP A 151 -22.29 -10.56 9.13
C TRP A 151 -21.78 -11.95 9.52
N LYS A 152 -21.52 -12.18 10.81
CA LYS A 152 -21.06 -13.47 11.34
C LYS A 152 -21.96 -14.62 10.93
N ASN A 153 -23.28 -14.40 10.93
CA ASN A 153 -24.28 -15.42 10.63
C ASN A 153 -24.68 -15.48 9.15
N LYS A 154 -24.11 -14.63 8.30
CA LYS A 154 -24.40 -14.61 6.86
C LYS A 154 -23.79 -15.85 6.21
N ALA A 155 -24.61 -16.68 5.55
CA ALA A 155 -24.18 -17.97 4.98
C ALA A 155 -23.28 -17.80 3.74
N ASP A 156 -23.46 -16.73 2.99
CA ASP A 156 -22.75 -16.41 1.75
C ASP A 156 -21.72 -15.28 1.93
N LYS A 157 -21.23 -15.07 3.16
CA LYS A 157 -20.18 -14.08 3.40
C LYS A 157 -18.87 -14.47 2.73
N ILE A 158 -18.17 -13.49 2.20
CA ILE A 158 -16.82 -13.62 1.69
C ILE A 158 -15.89 -12.96 2.71
N GLU A 159 -14.97 -13.73 3.27
CA GLU A 159 -13.92 -13.23 4.17
C GLU A 159 -12.71 -12.77 3.34
N TYR A 160 -12.04 -11.70 3.78
CA TYR A 160 -10.90 -11.09 3.09
C TYR A 160 -9.85 -10.60 4.09
#